data_c0b40142ad04d70ed89602055d8ddd15
#
_entry.id   c0b40142ad04d70ed89602055d8ddd15
#
_cell.length_a   1.000
_cell.length_b   1.000
_cell.length_c   1.000
_cell.angle_alpha   90.00
_cell.angle_beta   90.00
_cell.angle_gamma   90.00
#
_symmetry.space_group_name_H-M   'P 1'
#
loop_
_entity.id
_entity.type
_entity.pdbx_description
1 polymer ?
#
loop_
_entity_poly.entity_id
_entity_poly.type
_entity_poly.pdbx_seq_one_letter_code
_entity_poly.pdbx_strand_id
1 'polypeptide(L)'
;MDSVDTGFSAGEEQWRARLGTLREVVRQDLVSRQLAAHLPDLPPRRVLDVGCGQGTQALRLARRGHQVTGVDASTRLLDDFRAAMAAEPAEVGDRVRLVQGDAGQLTDLFAASSFDVVLCQGVLMYFPDPGPLLDAIGHLLAPGGIASVLVRNGDALAMRPGLLGDWDEAEKAFGEDSYRNRIGVHARADRRADLTAALARREMDVREWYGVRVFTDTVASSTELPDEETLQAILRAEERAGRTDPYRQVAALLHLIAVRREETPTRRTPEQPPS
;
A
#
# COMPACT_ATOMS: atom_id res chain seq x y z
N MET A 1 -25.25 0.20 -9.66
CA MET A 1 -23.98 -0.45 -10.09
C MET A 1 -23.46 -1.11 -8.84
N ASP A 2 -23.46 -2.44 -8.82
CA ASP A 2 -23.14 -3.18 -7.60
C ASP A 2 -21.68 -2.92 -7.21
N SER A 3 -21.44 -2.58 -5.94
CA SER A 3 -20.09 -2.50 -5.38
C SER A 3 -19.39 -3.84 -5.58
N VAL A 4 -18.15 -3.82 -6.03
CA VAL A 4 -17.36 -5.05 -6.12
C VAL A 4 -17.21 -5.60 -4.70
N ASP A 5 -17.89 -6.71 -4.39
CA ASP A 5 -17.68 -7.40 -3.12
C ASP A 5 -16.25 -7.96 -3.11
N THR A 6 -15.35 -7.21 -2.50
CA THR A 6 -13.92 -7.58 -2.38
C THR A 6 -13.72 -8.70 -1.36
N GLY A 7 -14.77 -9.17 -0.69
CA GLY A 7 -14.69 -10.16 0.39
C GLY A 7 -14.02 -9.61 1.68
N PHE A 8 -13.49 -8.39 1.66
CA PHE A 8 -12.81 -7.79 2.83
C PHE A 8 -13.78 -7.56 4.00
N SER A 9 -15.04 -7.17 3.72
CA SER A 9 -16.07 -6.94 4.73
C SER A 9 -16.27 -8.13 5.67
N ALA A 10 -16.13 -9.35 5.17
CA ALA A 10 -16.20 -10.57 6.00
C ALA A 10 -15.02 -10.71 6.99
N GLY A 11 -13.89 -10.07 6.72
CA GLY A 11 -12.67 -10.12 7.54
C GLY A 11 -12.39 -8.85 8.35
N GLU A 12 -13.23 -7.80 8.23
CA GLU A 12 -12.97 -6.48 8.82
C GLU A 12 -12.78 -6.53 10.34
N GLU A 13 -13.61 -7.28 11.06
CA GLU A 13 -13.50 -7.39 12.52
C GLU A 13 -12.19 -8.07 12.93
N GLN A 14 -11.79 -9.15 12.26
CA GLN A 14 -10.52 -9.82 12.49
C GLN A 14 -9.34 -8.92 12.10
N TRP A 15 -9.50 -8.06 11.10
CA TRP A 15 -8.48 -7.08 10.74
C TRP A 15 -8.32 -6.02 11.84
N ARG A 16 -9.43 -5.45 12.34
CA ARG A 16 -9.41 -4.49 13.46
C ARG A 16 -8.78 -5.09 14.74
N ALA A 17 -9.09 -6.34 15.07
CA ALA A 17 -8.53 -7.03 16.23
C ALA A 17 -6.99 -7.23 16.15
N ARG A 18 -6.36 -7.04 14.99
CA ARG A 18 -4.91 -7.19 14.77
C ARG A 18 -4.15 -5.88 14.81
N LEU A 19 -4.86 -4.77 14.86
CA LEU A 19 -4.23 -3.47 15.06
C LEU A 19 -3.47 -3.50 16.39
N GLY A 20 -2.23 -3.01 16.37
CA GLY A 20 -1.36 -3.05 17.55
C GLY A 20 -0.57 -4.35 17.75
N THR A 21 -0.77 -5.41 16.95
CA THR A 21 0.13 -6.56 16.99
C THR A 21 1.51 -6.21 16.44
N LEU A 22 2.57 -6.90 16.91
CA LEU A 22 3.94 -6.64 16.46
C LEU A 22 4.08 -6.65 14.94
N ARG A 23 3.44 -7.62 14.27
CA ARG A 23 3.49 -7.72 12.80
C ARG A 23 2.86 -6.53 12.10
N GLU A 24 1.79 -5.98 12.66
CA GLU A 24 1.11 -4.82 12.09
C GLU A 24 1.91 -3.55 12.36
N VAL A 25 2.44 -3.38 13.55
CA VAL A 25 3.33 -2.26 13.91
C VAL A 25 4.56 -2.25 13.00
N VAL A 26 5.22 -3.39 12.80
CA VAL A 26 6.37 -3.53 11.89
C VAL A 26 5.98 -3.18 10.46
N ARG A 27 4.84 -3.70 9.96
CA ARG A 27 4.36 -3.36 8.61
C ARG A 27 4.17 -1.86 8.43
N GLN A 28 3.43 -1.24 9.34
CA GLN A 28 3.09 0.18 9.26
C GLN A 28 4.34 1.07 9.33
N ASP A 29 5.27 0.73 10.22
CA ASP A 29 6.46 1.54 10.42
C ASP A 29 7.43 1.44 9.23
N LEU A 30 7.69 0.21 8.75
CA LEU A 30 8.55 0.00 7.58
C LEU A 30 8.01 0.67 6.33
N VAL A 31 6.72 0.50 6.03
CA VAL A 31 6.09 1.12 4.85
C VAL A 31 6.18 2.65 4.93
N SER A 32 5.96 3.23 6.11
CA SER A 32 6.11 4.66 6.33
C SER A 32 7.55 5.14 6.10
N ARG A 33 8.56 4.45 6.65
CA ARG A 33 9.99 4.79 6.46
C ARG A 33 10.42 4.65 5.01
N GLN A 34 9.98 3.56 4.35
CA GLN A 34 10.29 3.30 2.95
C GLN A 34 9.69 4.38 2.03
N LEU A 35 8.43 4.77 2.24
CA LEU A 35 7.80 5.86 1.50
C LEU A 35 8.50 7.20 1.77
N ALA A 36 8.85 7.48 3.02
CA ALA A 36 9.52 8.71 3.43
C ALA A 36 10.86 8.94 2.70
N ALA A 37 11.56 7.86 2.34
CA ALA A 37 12.80 7.95 1.58
C ALA A 37 12.61 8.51 0.15
N HIS A 38 11.36 8.48 -0.36
CA HIS A 38 11.00 8.95 -1.71
C HIS A 38 10.10 10.19 -1.70
N LEU A 39 9.63 10.60 -0.53
CA LEU A 39 8.68 11.69 -0.38
C LEU A 39 9.24 12.76 0.56
N PRO A 40 9.79 13.86 0.01
CA PRO A 40 10.26 14.98 0.83
C PRO A 40 9.07 15.66 1.51
N ASP A 41 9.31 16.25 2.70
CA ASP A 41 8.27 16.96 3.47
C ASP A 41 7.81 18.26 2.77
N LEU A 42 8.69 18.89 2.04
CA LEU A 42 8.42 20.15 1.33
C LEU A 42 8.72 20.05 -0.17
N PRO A 43 7.90 20.67 -1.00
CA PRO A 43 6.61 21.28 -0.68
C PRO A 43 5.56 20.24 -0.27
N PRO A 44 4.49 20.63 0.48
CA PRO A 44 3.38 19.74 0.79
C PRO A 44 2.80 19.09 -0.46
N ARG A 45 2.49 17.79 -0.38
CA ARG A 45 1.97 16.98 -1.47
C ARG A 45 0.48 16.69 -1.27
N ARG A 46 -0.25 16.55 -2.37
CA ARG A 46 -1.62 16.03 -2.40
C ARG A 46 -1.54 14.51 -2.44
N VAL A 47 -2.01 13.86 -1.39
CA VAL A 47 -1.92 12.42 -1.22
C VAL A 47 -3.32 11.81 -1.26
N LEU A 48 -3.50 10.73 -2.02
CA LEU A 48 -4.65 9.85 -1.95
C LEU A 48 -4.25 8.56 -1.24
N ASP A 49 -4.98 8.18 -0.19
CA ASP A 49 -4.83 6.88 0.49
C ASP A 49 -6.04 6.01 0.15
N VAL A 50 -5.85 5.05 -0.74
CA VAL A 50 -6.88 4.13 -1.24
C VAL A 50 -7.02 2.96 -0.28
N GLY A 51 -8.24 2.74 0.24
CA GLY A 51 -8.49 1.78 1.31
C GLY A 51 -7.79 2.20 2.59
N CYS A 52 -8.00 3.46 2.99
CA CYS A 52 -7.26 4.11 4.09
C CYS A 52 -7.52 3.48 5.47
N GLY A 53 -8.56 2.65 5.63
CA GLY A 53 -8.93 2.05 6.89
C GLY A 53 -9.12 3.10 8.00
N GLN A 54 -8.50 2.86 9.16
CA GLN A 54 -8.50 3.81 10.29
C GLN A 54 -7.44 4.93 10.16
N GLY A 55 -6.80 5.10 8.99
CA GLY A 55 -5.97 6.25 8.68
C GLY A 55 -4.53 6.24 9.19
N THR A 56 -3.96 5.10 9.53
CA THR A 56 -2.61 5.03 10.11
C THR A 56 -1.55 5.70 9.23
N GLN A 57 -1.51 5.43 7.93
CA GLN A 57 -0.55 6.05 7.01
C GLN A 57 -0.95 7.49 6.66
N ALA A 58 -2.23 7.73 6.47
CA ALA A 58 -2.77 9.06 6.19
C ALA A 58 -2.40 10.08 7.29
N LEU A 59 -2.60 9.72 8.57
CA LEU A 59 -2.24 10.59 9.70
C LEU A 59 -0.72 10.82 9.81
N ARG A 60 0.10 9.80 9.54
CA ARG A 60 1.56 9.97 9.49
C ARG A 60 1.98 11.00 8.44
N LEU A 61 1.35 10.99 7.27
CA LEU A 61 1.63 11.95 6.21
C LEU A 61 1.07 13.36 6.52
N ALA A 62 -0.12 13.44 7.11
CA ALA A 62 -0.70 14.71 7.55
C ALA A 62 0.16 15.41 8.63
N ARG A 63 0.73 14.65 9.58
CA ARG A 63 1.70 15.16 10.58
C ARG A 63 2.97 15.72 9.93
N ARG A 64 3.36 15.20 8.77
CA ARG A 64 4.49 15.71 7.96
C ARG A 64 4.12 16.91 7.08
N GLY A 65 2.88 17.37 7.16
CA GLY A 65 2.42 18.58 6.46
C GLY A 65 1.73 18.33 5.10
N HIS A 66 1.57 17.08 4.67
CA HIS A 66 0.91 16.77 3.41
C HIS A 66 -0.61 16.90 3.52
N GLN A 67 -1.28 17.22 2.39
CA GLN A 67 -2.73 17.20 2.27
C GLN A 67 -3.20 15.79 1.88
N VAL A 68 -3.99 15.14 2.72
CA VAL A 68 -4.34 13.74 2.54
C VAL A 68 -5.83 13.56 2.33
N THR A 69 -6.21 12.86 1.25
CA THR A 69 -7.56 12.36 1.05
C THR A 69 -7.56 10.86 1.30
N GLY A 70 -8.29 10.39 2.30
CA GLY A 70 -8.51 8.97 2.56
C GLY A 70 -9.82 8.51 1.94
N VAL A 71 -9.78 7.40 1.20
CA VAL A 71 -10.97 6.74 0.64
C VAL A 71 -11.08 5.33 1.21
N ASP A 72 -12.26 4.97 1.71
CA ASP A 72 -12.58 3.61 2.12
C ASP A 72 -14.07 3.31 1.88
N ALA A 73 -14.39 2.07 1.56
CA ALA A 73 -15.78 1.62 1.39
C ALA A 73 -16.48 1.41 2.74
N SER A 74 -15.72 1.08 3.80
CA SER A 74 -16.24 0.80 5.12
C SER A 74 -16.51 2.08 5.91
N THR A 75 -17.78 2.36 6.17
CA THR A 75 -18.19 3.47 7.05
C THR A 75 -17.60 3.31 8.44
N ARG A 76 -17.53 2.07 8.96
CA ARG A 76 -17.00 1.76 10.29
C ARG A 76 -15.51 2.11 10.40
N LEU A 77 -14.71 1.78 9.38
CA LEU A 77 -13.28 2.14 9.37
C LEU A 77 -13.09 3.65 9.24
N LEU A 78 -13.93 4.33 8.47
CA LEU A 78 -13.92 5.78 8.38
C LEU A 78 -14.32 6.44 9.72
N ASP A 79 -15.23 5.83 10.50
CA ASP A 79 -15.56 6.31 11.84
C ASP A 79 -14.39 6.12 12.82
N ASP A 80 -13.67 4.99 12.76
CA ASP A 80 -12.43 4.79 13.50
C ASP A 80 -11.38 5.85 13.11
N PHE A 81 -11.30 6.19 11.81
CA PHE A 81 -10.38 7.23 11.34
C PHE A 81 -10.78 8.62 11.87
N ARG A 82 -12.08 8.97 11.85
CA ARG A 82 -12.57 10.22 12.43
C ARG A 82 -12.23 10.32 13.91
N ALA A 83 -12.37 9.22 14.65
CA ALA A 83 -11.99 9.16 16.06
C ALA A 83 -10.48 9.36 16.26
N ALA A 84 -9.64 8.75 15.41
CA ALA A 84 -8.20 8.94 15.44
C ALA A 84 -7.81 10.39 15.09
N MET A 85 -8.46 11.02 14.10
CA MET A 85 -8.26 12.43 13.75
C MET A 85 -8.62 13.38 14.90
N ALA A 86 -9.70 13.09 15.62
CA ALA A 86 -10.13 13.92 16.75
C ALA A 86 -9.12 13.94 17.91
N ALA A 87 -8.22 12.97 17.98
CA ALA A 87 -7.13 12.91 18.95
C ALA A 87 -5.86 13.65 18.49
N GLU A 88 -5.82 14.12 17.24
CA GLU A 88 -4.70 14.89 16.69
C GLU A 88 -4.83 16.40 16.96
N PRO A 89 -3.72 17.14 16.91
CA PRO A 89 -3.79 18.60 16.81
C PRO A 89 -4.64 19.06 15.63
N ALA A 90 -5.36 20.17 15.78
CA ALA A 90 -6.28 20.69 14.76
C ALA A 90 -5.60 20.84 13.38
N GLU A 91 -4.37 21.33 13.37
CA GLU A 91 -3.61 21.55 12.12
C GLU A 91 -3.33 20.21 11.36
N VAL A 92 -3.30 19.07 12.05
CA VAL A 92 -3.17 17.75 11.42
C VAL A 92 -4.50 17.30 10.86
N GLY A 93 -5.58 17.46 11.64
CA GLY A 93 -6.94 17.14 11.21
C GLY A 93 -7.37 17.93 9.98
N ASP A 94 -7.05 19.25 9.93
CA ASP A 94 -7.39 20.16 8.82
C ASP A 94 -6.74 19.75 7.48
N ARG A 95 -5.69 18.93 7.53
CA ARG A 95 -5.03 18.38 6.33
C ARG A 95 -5.66 17.09 5.81
N VAL A 96 -6.64 16.53 6.50
CA VAL A 96 -7.23 15.23 6.15
C VAL A 96 -8.66 15.40 5.69
N ARG A 97 -8.97 14.88 4.50
CA ARG A 97 -10.31 14.74 3.96
C ARG A 97 -10.69 13.27 3.86
N LEU A 98 -11.86 12.88 4.35
CA LEU A 98 -12.38 11.52 4.22
C LEU A 98 -13.48 11.46 3.17
N VAL A 99 -13.41 10.45 2.31
CA VAL A 99 -14.40 10.14 1.29
C VAL A 99 -14.83 8.69 1.45
N GLN A 100 -16.12 8.45 1.58
CA GLN A 100 -16.65 7.10 1.48
C GLN A 100 -16.78 6.74 0.01
N GLY A 101 -16.15 5.65 -0.41
CA GLY A 101 -16.18 5.23 -1.80
C GLY A 101 -15.46 3.90 -2.02
N ASP A 102 -15.83 3.24 -3.11
CA ASP A 102 -15.20 2.00 -3.55
C ASP A 102 -13.92 2.29 -4.35
N ALA A 103 -12.85 1.53 -4.10
CA ALA A 103 -11.60 1.65 -4.84
C ALA A 103 -11.74 1.33 -6.34
N GLY A 104 -12.79 0.63 -6.76
CA GLY A 104 -13.14 0.42 -8.15
C GLY A 104 -13.77 1.63 -8.85
N GLN A 105 -14.11 2.71 -8.11
CA GLN A 105 -14.82 3.89 -8.61
C GLN A 105 -14.00 5.19 -8.46
N LEU A 106 -12.70 5.10 -8.29
CA LEU A 106 -11.84 6.25 -8.00
C LEU A 106 -11.91 7.36 -9.07
N THR A 107 -12.06 6.99 -10.35
CA THR A 107 -12.15 7.95 -11.45
C THR A 107 -13.49 8.70 -11.50
N ASP A 108 -14.53 8.19 -10.85
CA ASP A 108 -15.80 8.89 -10.68
C ASP A 108 -15.72 9.90 -9.52
N LEU A 109 -14.84 9.64 -8.55
CA LEU A 109 -14.67 10.45 -7.34
C LEU A 109 -13.67 11.60 -7.51
N PHE A 110 -12.67 11.42 -8.38
CA PHE A 110 -11.54 12.35 -8.50
C PHE A 110 -11.15 12.60 -9.96
N ALA A 111 -10.71 13.82 -10.24
CA ALA A 111 -10.23 14.22 -11.54
C ALA A 111 -8.83 13.64 -11.85
N ALA A 112 -8.51 13.53 -13.14
CA ALA A 112 -7.18 13.15 -13.61
C ALA A 112 -6.09 14.05 -13.01
N SER A 113 -4.92 13.45 -12.73
CA SER A 113 -3.72 14.18 -12.25
C SER A 113 -3.94 15.04 -11.01
N SER A 114 -4.92 14.67 -10.15
CA SER A 114 -5.27 15.44 -8.96
C SER A 114 -4.40 15.14 -7.75
N PHE A 115 -3.56 14.10 -7.79
CA PHE A 115 -2.71 13.70 -6.67
C PHE A 115 -1.23 13.60 -7.09
N ASP A 116 -0.36 14.01 -6.17
CA ASP A 116 1.09 13.90 -6.32
C ASP A 116 1.59 12.54 -5.79
N VAL A 117 0.82 11.91 -4.90
CA VAL A 117 1.10 10.60 -4.32
C VAL A 117 -0.20 9.80 -4.20
N VAL A 118 -0.17 8.53 -4.58
CA VAL A 118 -1.29 7.59 -4.36
C VAL A 118 -0.76 6.38 -3.60
N LEU A 119 -1.38 6.09 -2.46
CA LEU A 119 -1.14 4.89 -1.68
C LEU A 119 -2.19 3.84 -2.03
N CYS A 120 -1.74 2.60 -2.30
CA CYS A 120 -2.58 1.41 -2.45
C CYS A 120 -1.93 0.28 -1.64
N GLN A 121 -2.16 0.30 -0.32
CA GLN A 121 -1.38 -0.49 0.63
C GLN A 121 -2.19 -1.60 1.27
N GLY A 122 -2.16 -2.80 0.68
CA GLY A 122 -2.91 -3.95 1.16
C GLY A 122 -4.36 -3.97 0.67
N VAL A 123 -4.63 -3.34 -0.45
CA VAL A 123 -5.95 -3.24 -1.10
C VAL A 123 -5.97 -4.04 -2.41
N LEU A 124 -4.95 -3.89 -3.24
CA LEU A 124 -4.90 -4.49 -4.59
C LEU A 124 -5.15 -6.00 -4.58
N MET A 125 -4.74 -6.69 -3.51
CA MET A 125 -4.88 -8.13 -3.34
C MET A 125 -6.33 -8.62 -3.27
N TYR A 126 -7.30 -7.74 -3.00
CA TYR A 126 -8.72 -8.07 -2.93
C TYR A 126 -9.45 -7.94 -4.26
N PHE A 127 -8.78 -7.45 -5.30
CA PHE A 127 -9.32 -7.35 -6.65
C PHE A 127 -8.87 -8.55 -7.48
N PRO A 128 -9.79 -9.38 -8.01
CA PRO A 128 -9.43 -10.52 -8.86
C PRO A 128 -8.60 -10.08 -10.08
N ASP A 129 -9.01 -8.98 -10.73
CA ASP A 129 -8.23 -8.27 -11.73
C ASP A 129 -7.73 -6.94 -11.18
N PRO A 130 -6.41 -6.75 -10.98
CA PRO A 130 -5.85 -5.50 -10.50
C PRO A 130 -5.79 -4.40 -11.58
N GLY A 131 -6.00 -4.76 -12.86
CA GLY A 131 -5.85 -3.88 -13.99
C GLY A 131 -6.62 -2.58 -13.85
N PRO A 132 -7.95 -2.61 -13.65
CA PRO A 132 -8.77 -1.39 -13.53
C PRO A 132 -8.33 -0.47 -12.39
N LEU A 133 -7.94 -1.04 -11.24
CA LEU A 133 -7.46 -0.22 -10.11
C LEU A 133 -6.09 0.42 -10.41
N LEU A 134 -5.19 -0.32 -11.07
CA LEU A 134 -3.90 0.23 -11.50
C LEU A 134 -4.07 1.31 -12.58
N ASP A 135 -5.05 1.16 -13.49
CA ASP A 135 -5.40 2.19 -14.47
C ASP A 135 -5.91 3.46 -13.80
N ALA A 136 -6.79 3.31 -12.79
CA ALA A 136 -7.29 4.42 -12.00
C ALA A 136 -6.15 5.14 -11.24
N ILE A 137 -5.24 4.41 -10.61
CA ILE A 137 -4.07 4.99 -9.92
C ILE A 137 -3.22 5.81 -10.90
N GLY A 138 -2.90 5.26 -12.09
CA GLY A 138 -2.14 5.97 -13.12
C GLY A 138 -2.85 7.23 -13.62
N HIS A 139 -4.17 7.17 -13.78
CA HIS A 139 -5.00 8.32 -14.19
C HIS A 139 -5.00 9.46 -13.16
N LEU A 140 -5.07 9.12 -11.88
CA LEU A 140 -5.17 10.08 -10.77
C LEU A 140 -3.83 10.71 -10.38
N LEU A 141 -2.72 10.05 -10.65
CA LEU A 141 -1.38 10.60 -10.39
C LEU A 141 -1.06 11.75 -11.34
N ALA A 142 -0.50 12.82 -10.82
CA ALA A 142 0.13 13.84 -11.63
C ALA A 142 1.38 13.28 -12.35
N PRO A 143 1.82 13.85 -13.48
CA PRO A 143 3.12 13.53 -14.07
C PRO A 143 4.24 13.69 -13.04
N GLY A 144 5.16 12.71 -12.94
CA GLY A 144 6.17 12.64 -11.89
C GLY A 144 5.65 12.24 -10.51
N GLY A 145 4.35 11.98 -10.36
CA GLY A 145 3.73 11.55 -9.11
C GLY A 145 4.12 10.13 -8.71
N ILE A 146 4.00 9.82 -7.42
CA ILE A 146 4.46 8.58 -6.79
C ILE A 146 3.29 7.65 -6.48
N ALA A 147 3.36 6.40 -6.93
CA ALA A 147 2.52 5.30 -6.45
C ALA A 147 3.28 4.49 -5.40
N SER A 148 2.67 4.27 -4.23
CA SER A 148 3.13 3.39 -3.17
C SER A 148 2.22 2.18 -3.11
N VAL A 149 2.68 1.03 -3.59
CA VAL A 149 1.87 -0.19 -3.72
C VAL A 149 2.41 -1.27 -2.80
N LEU A 150 1.58 -1.75 -1.87
CA LEU A 150 1.93 -2.84 -0.95
C LEU A 150 1.03 -4.04 -1.21
N VAL A 151 1.63 -5.19 -1.53
CA VAL A 151 0.93 -6.43 -1.86
C VAL A 151 1.53 -7.64 -1.14
N ARG A 152 0.80 -8.77 -1.12
CA ARG A 152 1.36 -10.06 -0.71
C ARG A 152 2.39 -10.51 -1.75
N ASN A 153 3.54 -10.95 -1.28
CA ASN A 153 4.60 -11.49 -2.13
C ASN A 153 4.25 -12.90 -2.65
N GLY A 154 3.92 -13.00 -3.92
CA GLY A 154 3.61 -14.26 -4.60
C GLY A 154 4.84 -15.16 -4.79
N ASP A 155 6.04 -14.57 -4.88
CA ASP A 155 7.28 -15.32 -5.03
C ASP A 155 7.72 -16.01 -3.72
N ALA A 156 7.09 -15.68 -2.57
CA ALA A 156 7.45 -16.17 -1.25
C ALA A 156 6.26 -16.79 -0.47
N LEU A 157 5.19 -17.23 -1.16
CA LEU A 157 4.01 -17.80 -0.50
C LEU A 157 4.35 -19.02 0.35
N ALA A 158 5.25 -19.90 -0.13
CA ALA A 158 5.67 -21.10 0.55
C ALA A 158 6.49 -20.86 1.84
N MET A 159 7.08 -19.67 2.00
CA MET A 159 7.95 -19.37 3.15
C MET A 159 7.22 -19.51 4.49
N ARG A 160 6.02 -18.94 4.59
CA ARG A 160 5.30 -18.97 5.86
C ARG A 160 4.87 -20.36 6.28
N PRO A 161 4.12 -21.15 5.46
CA PRO A 161 3.72 -22.48 5.83
C PRO A 161 4.95 -23.38 6.09
N GLY A 162 6.00 -23.32 5.28
CA GLY A 162 7.22 -24.09 5.48
C GLY A 162 7.92 -23.77 6.81
N LEU A 163 8.04 -22.49 7.20
CA LEU A 163 8.62 -22.08 8.48
C LEU A 163 7.76 -22.48 9.69
N LEU A 164 6.47 -22.73 9.49
CA LEU A 164 5.55 -23.22 10.51
C LEU A 164 5.40 -24.73 10.55
N GLY A 165 6.09 -25.47 9.65
CA GLY A 165 6.06 -26.93 9.56
C GLY A 165 4.83 -27.49 8.85
N ASP A 166 4.07 -26.66 8.15
CA ASP A 166 2.95 -27.08 7.29
C ASP A 166 3.47 -27.38 5.88
N TRP A 167 4.03 -28.58 5.71
CA TRP A 167 4.74 -28.97 4.50
C TRP A 167 3.81 -29.14 3.30
N ASP A 168 2.60 -29.63 3.50
CA ASP A 168 1.61 -29.84 2.44
C ASP A 168 1.15 -28.49 1.88
N GLU A 169 0.90 -27.51 2.75
CA GLU A 169 0.53 -26.16 2.33
C GLU A 169 1.73 -25.44 1.69
N ALA A 170 2.95 -25.68 2.17
CA ALA A 170 4.15 -25.11 1.58
C ALA A 170 4.36 -25.61 0.15
N GLU A 171 4.15 -26.91 -0.11
CA GLU A 171 4.29 -27.50 -1.45
C GLU A 171 3.24 -26.91 -2.41
N LYS A 172 1.99 -26.81 -2.01
CA LYS A 172 0.92 -26.20 -2.81
C LYS A 172 1.22 -24.76 -3.15
N ALA A 173 1.74 -24.00 -2.19
CA ALA A 173 1.99 -22.57 -2.33
C ALA A 173 3.01 -22.21 -3.43
N PHE A 174 3.86 -23.13 -3.89
CA PHE A 174 4.76 -22.88 -5.02
C PHE A 174 4.03 -22.69 -6.35
N GLY A 175 2.85 -23.30 -6.52
CA GLY A 175 2.03 -23.21 -7.73
C GLY A 175 0.91 -22.19 -7.67
N GLU A 176 0.69 -21.55 -6.51
CA GLU A 176 -0.45 -20.68 -6.27
C GLU A 176 -0.12 -19.20 -6.55
N ASP A 177 -1.15 -18.44 -6.91
CA ASP A 177 -1.14 -16.98 -7.06
C ASP A 177 -2.13 -16.31 -6.10
N SER A 178 -2.73 -17.11 -5.22
CA SER A 178 -3.70 -16.68 -4.21
C SER A 178 -3.49 -17.43 -2.90
N TYR A 179 -4.04 -16.92 -1.84
CA TYR A 179 -3.91 -17.53 -0.52
C TYR A 179 -5.08 -17.12 0.37
N ARG A 180 -5.35 -17.92 1.40
CA ARG A 180 -6.24 -17.50 2.47
C ARG A 180 -5.46 -16.68 3.48
N ASN A 181 -5.79 -15.41 3.59
CA ASN A 181 -5.10 -14.52 4.52
C ASN A 181 -5.53 -14.78 5.98
N ARG A 182 -4.86 -14.13 6.93
CA ARG A 182 -5.09 -14.34 8.37
C ARG A 182 -6.43 -13.79 8.88
N ILE A 183 -7.13 -13.01 8.09
CA ILE A 183 -8.52 -12.57 8.40
C ILE A 183 -9.56 -13.50 7.75
N GLY A 184 -9.10 -14.65 7.21
CA GLY A 184 -9.99 -15.66 6.65
C GLY A 184 -10.50 -15.36 5.24
N VAL A 185 -10.03 -14.29 4.61
CA VAL A 185 -10.45 -13.87 3.26
C VAL A 185 -9.48 -14.40 2.21
N HIS A 186 -10.01 -14.87 1.08
CA HIS A 186 -9.21 -15.17 -0.09
C HIS A 186 -8.63 -13.89 -0.69
N ALA A 187 -7.33 -13.89 -0.93
CA ALA A 187 -6.60 -12.75 -1.46
C ALA A 187 -5.60 -13.22 -2.50
N ARG A 188 -5.38 -12.39 -3.51
CA ARG A 188 -4.38 -12.62 -4.53
C ARG A 188 -2.97 -12.30 -3.98
N ALA A 189 -1.98 -12.98 -4.50
CA ALA A 189 -0.57 -12.66 -4.27
C ALA A 189 0.07 -12.25 -5.60
N ASP A 190 0.88 -11.21 -5.56
CA ASP A 190 1.49 -10.67 -6.76
C ASP A 190 2.97 -11.06 -6.84
N ARG A 191 3.40 -11.55 -8.00
CA ARG A 191 4.82 -11.71 -8.28
C ARG A 191 5.42 -10.35 -8.63
N ARG A 192 6.60 -10.08 -8.10
CA ARG A 192 7.26 -8.77 -8.29
C ARG A 192 7.42 -8.41 -9.77
N ALA A 193 7.84 -9.36 -10.60
CA ALA A 193 8.07 -9.13 -12.02
C ALA A 193 6.77 -8.74 -12.76
N ASP A 194 5.68 -9.45 -12.48
CA ASP A 194 4.38 -9.24 -13.13
C ASP A 194 3.77 -7.89 -12.73
N LEU A 195 3.85 -7.55 -11.45
CA LEU A 195 3.36 -6.25 -10.95
C LEU A 195 4.19 -5.10 -11.52
N THR A 196 5.53 -5.24 -11.59
CA THR A 196 6.40 -4.25 -12.21
C THR A 196 6.04 -4.04 -13.69
N ALA A 197 5.81 -5.13 -14.44
CA ALA A 197 5.39 -5.04 -15.83
C ALA A 197 3.99 -4.42 -15.97
N ALA A 198 3.05 -4.72 -15.07
CA ALA A 198 1.71 -4.14 -15.06
C ALA A 198 1.73 -2.62 -14.82
N LEU A 199 2.57 -2.16 -13.90
CA LEU A 199 2.80 -0.72 -13.63
C LEU A 199 3.45 -0.03 -14.84
N ALA A 200 4.49 -0.63 -15.42
CA ALA A 200 5.21 -0.06 -16.55
C ALA A 200 4.31 0.13 -17.80
N ARG A 201 3.38 -0.81 -18.05
CA ARG A 201 2.37 -0.66 -19.13
C ARG A 201 1.43 0.54 -18.95
N ARG A 202 1.36 1.07 -17.72
CA ARG A 202 0.55 2.23 -17.32
C ARG A 202 1.39 3.48 -17.08
N GLU A 203 2.57 3.52 -17.67
CA GLU A 203 3.52 4.64 -17.55
C GLU A 203 3.97 4.92 -16.11
N MET A 204 3.91 3.92 -15.25
CA MET A 204 4.42 3.97 -13.87
C MET A 204 5.67 3.10 -13.75
N ASP A 205 6.85 3.72 -13.74
CA ASP A 205 8.12 3.01 -13.65
C ASP A 205 8.49 2.76 -12.18
N VAL A 206 8.70 1.50 -11.82
CA VAL A 206 9.15 1.12 -10.48
C VAL A 206 10.59 1.64 -10.28
N ARG A 207 10.77 2.55 -9.33
CA ARG A 207 12.07 3.15 -8.99
C ARG A 207 12.79 2.36 -7.92
N GLU A 208 12.03 1.81 -6.97
CA GLU A 208 12.57 1.00 -5.89
C GLU A 208 11.50 0.01 -5.40
N TRP A 209 11.94 -1.09 -4.81
CA TRP A 209 11.07 -2.03 -4.13
C TRP A 209 11.73 -2.55 -2.86
N TYR A 210 10.89 -2.91 -1.91
CA TYR A 210 11.30 -3.35 -0.59
C TYR A 210 10.57 -4.63 -0.19
N GLY A 211 11.25 -5.46 0.59
CA GLY A 211 10.60 -6.50 1.37
C GLY A 211 10.04 -5.92 2.68
N VAL A 212 8.90 -6.42 3.12
CA VAL A 212 8.29 -6.07 4.41
C VAL A 212 7.93 -7.35 5.15
N ARG A 213 8.32 -7.43 6.42
CA ARG A 213 8.20 -8.61 7.28
C ARG A 213 8.98 -9.81 6.74
N VAL A 214 10.29 -9.68 6.71
CA VAL A 214 11.22 -10.76 6.36
C VAL A 214 11.31 -11.77 7.51
N PHE A 215 11.46 -11.29 8.75
CA PHE A 215 11.66 -12.12 9.93
C PHE A 215 10.38 -12.26 10.79
N THR A 216 9.52 -11.25 10.77
CA THR A 216 8.37 -11.17 11.69
C THR A 216 7.08 -11.79 11.15
N ASP A 217 7.07 -12.37 9.94
CA ASP A 217 5.83 -12.91 9.36
C ASP A 217 5.28 -14.13 10.11
N THR A 218 6.11 -14.92 10.76
CA THR A 218 5.71 -16.10 11.55
C THR A 218 5.34 -15.78 13.01
N VAL A 219 5.62 -14.57 13.50
CA VAL A 219 5.27 -14.16 14.87
C VAL A 219 3.77 -14.31 15.10
N ALA A 220 3.40 -14.89 16.24
CA ALA A 220 2.00 -15.07 16.60
C ALA A 220 1.29 -13.72 16.84
N SER A 221 -0.01 -13.66 16.52
CA SER A 221 -0.80 -12.43 16.75
C SER A 221 -1.04 -12.15 18.25
N SER A 222 -0.91 -13.18 19.11
CA SER A 222 -1.01 -13.05 20.55
C SER A 222 0.29 -12.61 21.23
N THR A 223 1.39 -12.45 20.48
CA THR A 223 2.65 -11.97 21.03
C THR A 223 2.49 -10.51 21.44
N GLU A 224 2.76 -10.21 22.69
CA GLU A 224 2.78 -8.85 23.22
C GLU A 224 3.85 -8.01 22.51
N LEU A 225 3.62 -6.70 22.45
CA LEU A 225 4.64 -5.80 21.93
C LEU A 225 5.84 -5.82 22.90
N PRO A 226 7.07 -5.95 22.36
CA PRO A 226 8.26 -5.84 23.19
C PRO A 226 8.44 -4.40 23.69
N ASP A 227 9.39 -4.20 24.59
CA ASP A 227 9.82 -2.87 24.97
C ASP A 227 10.35 -2.07 23.74
N GLU A 228 10.46 -0.75 23.93
CA GLU A 228 10.83 0.15 22.81
C GLU A 228 12.23 -0.17 22.27
N GLU A 229 13.20 -0.53 23.10
CA GLU A 229 14.56 -0.85 22.64
C GLU A 229 14.57 -2.09 21.75
N THR A 230 13.87 -3.13 22.16
CA THR A 230 13.69 -4.38 21.40
C THR A 230 12.90 -4.13 20.11
N LEU A 231 11.81 -3.33 20.17
CA LEU A 231 11.05 -2.97 18.99
C LEU A 231 11.92 -2.24 17.96
N GLN A 232 12.71 -1.26 18.39
CA GLN A 232 13.63 -0.54 17.50
C GLN A 232 14.71 -1.47 16.92
N ALA A 233 15.19 -2.47 17.67
CA ALA A 233 16.13 -3.46 17.16
C ALA A 233 15.49 -4.34 16.07
N ILE A 234 14.24 -4.77 16.26
CA ILE A 234 13.46 -5.51 15.26
C ILE A 234 13.28 -4.66 13.99
N LEU A 235 12.85 -3.40 14.14
CA LEU A 235 12.64 -2.50 13.01
C LEU A 235 13.91 -2.25 12.20
N ARG A 236 15.06 -2.06 12.86
CA ARG A 236 16.36 -1.93 12.16
C ARG A 236 16.74 -3.19 11.39
N ALA A 237 16.53 -4.37 11.98
CA ALA A 237 16.83 -5.65 11.33
C ALA A 237 15.92 -5.88 10.11
N GLU A 238 14.63 -5.67 10.26
CA GLU A 238 13.63 -5.77 9.19
C GLU A 238 13.88 -4.75 8.07
N GLU A 239 14.18 -3.51 8.39
CA GLU A 239 14.49 -2.47 7.41
C GLU A 239 15.73 -2.83 6.58
N ARG A 240 16.79 -3.32 7.24
CA ARG A 240 17.99 -3.79 6.55
C ARG A 240 17.72 -4.99 5.67
N ALA A 241 17.00 -6.00 6.17
CA ALA A 241 16.65 -7.19 5.41
C ALA A 241 15.74 -6.83 4.22
N GLY A 242 14.77 -5.92 4.41
CA GLY A 242 13.85 -5.46 3.38
C GLY A 242 14.51 -4.69 2.23
N ARG A 243 15.79 -4.31 2.35
CA ARG A 243 16.57 -3.64 1.29
C ARG A 243 17.71 -4.50 0.72
N THR A 244 17.96 -5.68 1.29
CA THR A 244 19.16 -6.46 0.99
C THR A 244 18.78 -7.80 0.33
N ASP A 245 19.30 -8.06 -0.88
CA ASP A 245 19.20 -9.38 -1.50
C ASP A 245 20.16 -10.38 -0.80
N PRO A 246 19.78 -11.64 -0.64
CA PRO A 246 18.51 -12.24 -1.07
C PRO A 246 17.33 -12.07 -0.06
N TYR A 247 17.54 -11.46 1.11
CA TYR A 247 16.55 -11.42 2.20
C TYR A 247 15.21 -10.79 1.77
N ARG A 248 15.24 -9.66 1.06
CA ARG A 248 14.00 -8.99 0.63
C ARG A 248 13.15 -9.84 -0.31
N GLN A 249 13.74 -10.79 -1.03
CA GLN A 249 13.03 -11.65 -1.99
C GLN A 249 12.07 -12.62 -1.29
N VAL A 250 12.38 -13.02 -0.05
CA VAL A 250 11.56 -13.92 0.74
C VAL A 250 10.65 -13.24 1.76
N ALA A 251 10.57 -11.91 1.71
CA ALA A 251 9.67 -11.13 2.57
C ALA A 251 8.21 -11.51 2.33
N ALA A 252 7.40 -11.37 3.38
CA ALA A 252 5.96 -11.66 3.29
C ALA A 252 5.19 -10.71 2.36
N LEU A 253 5.62 -9.45 2.30
CA LEU A 253 5.00 -8.42 1.46
C LEU A 253 6.06 -7.76 0.58
N LEU A 254 5.60 -7.29 -0.57
CA LEU A 254 6.35 -6.41 -1.48
C LEU A 254 5.79 -5.00 -1.36
N HIS A 255 6.68 -4.02 -1.17
CA HIS A 255 6.34 -2.61 -1.26
C HIS A 255 7.08 -1.99 -2.44
N LEU A 256 6.34 -1.58 -3.46
CA LEU A 256 6.86 -0.98 -4.68
C LEU A 256 6.61 0.53 -4.66
N ILE A 257 7.64 1.28 -4.99
CA ILE A 257 7.57 2.71 -5.23
C ILE A 257 7.71 2.93 -6.73
N ALA A 258 6.64 3.35 -7.38
CA ALA A 258 6.63 3.65 -8.81
C ALA A 258 6.39 5.14 -9.04
N VAL A 259 6.90 5.66 -10.15
CA VAL A 259 6.76 7.06 -10.54
C VAL A 259 6.08 7.12 -11.90
N ARG A 260 5.00 7.90 -11.99
CA ARG A 260 4.37 8.19 -13.28
C ARG A 260 5.33 8.97 -14.16
N ARG A 261 5.47 8.55 -15.41
CA ARG A 261 6.33 9.27 -16.37
C ARG A 261 5.87 10.71 -16.54
N GLU A 262 6.83 11.59 -16.75
CA GLU A 262 6.54 12.97 -17.13
C GLU A 262 6.01 13.00 -18.56
N GLU A 263 5.03 13.86 -18.82
CA GLU A 263 4.60 14.09 -20.20
C GLU A 263 5.75 14.72 -20.99
N THR A 264 6.21 14.02 -22.04
CA THR A 264 7.20 14.61 -22.93
C THR A 264 6.57 15.82 -23.61
N PRO A 265 7.11 17.04 -23.46
CA PRO A 265 6.53 18.22 -24.09
C PRO A 265 6.49 17.98 -25.61
N THR A 266 5.28 17.97 -26.16
CA THR A 266 5.06 17.88 -27.59
C THR A 266 5.79 19.05 -28.23
N ARG A 267 6.86 18.80 -29.01
CA ARG A 267 7.53 19.82 -29.83
C ARG A 267 6.43 20.45 -30.72
N ARG A 268 6.03 21.68 -30.41
CA ARG A 268 5.27 22.48 -31.36
C ARG A 268 6.10 22.59 -32.62
N THR A 269 5.63 22.00 -33.71
CA THR A 269 6.18 22.24 -35.05
C THR A 269 6.08 23.75 -35.28
N PRO A 270 7.19 24.43 -35.67
CA PRO A 270 7.11 25.84 -35.98
C PRO A 270 6.11 26.00 -37.17
N GLU A 271 5.08 26.84 -36.97
CA GLU A 271 4.23 27.28 -38.09
C GLU A 271 5.10 27.88 -39.15
N GLN A 272 5.04 27.30 -40.39
CA GLN A 272 5.65 27.93 -41.54
C GLN A 272 4.96 29.28 -41.78
N PRO A 273 5.72 30.38 -42.01
CA PRO A 273 5.12 31.66 -42.33
C PRO A 273 4.39 31.54 -43.69
N PRO A 274 3.23 32.22 -43.83
CA PRO A 274 2.51 32.23 -45.13
C PRO A 274 3.35 32.88 -46.19
N SER A 275 3.31 32.27 -47.39
CA SER A 275 3.98 32.69 -48.64
C SER A 275 3.40 34.02 -49.15
#